data_284eff81c571588f9e80375c29c9815d
#
_entry.id   284eff81c571588f9e80375c29c9815d
#
_cell.length_a   1.000
_cell.length_b   1.000
_cell.length_c   1.000
_cell.angle_alpha   90.00
_cell.angle_beta   90.00
_cell.angle_gamma   90.00
#
_symmetry.space_group_name_H-M   'P 1'
#
loop_
_entity.id
_entity.type
_entity.pdbx_description
1 polymer ?
#
loop_
_entity_poly.entity_id
_entity_poly.type
_entity_poly.pdbx_seq_one_letter_code
_entity_poly.pdbx_strand_id
1 'polypeptide(L)'
;MSEPVVLLEIADRIATVTLNDPDRRNPVTGNEMIAGLLDAFDQAQRDPGVSVMILTGADPAFCAGGDIKEMSDPESVFRKNPLAAADSYITGIQRIPLALYNLDIPTIAAVNGPAVGAGCDLTMMCDMRIASEKAKFGEVFLNLGIIPGDAGTWFLLRRLGHQKAAELTFTGRTIGAEEALELGMVLEVVPHGDLIARARERAAVIAAKPPRAVRVAKRLMRNAERMDLPDFLNTAAAYQALMHQ
;
A
#
# COMPACT_ATOMS: atom_id res chain seq x y z
N MET A 1 -22.57 4.26 -18.11
CA MET A 1 -22.11 3.82 -16.78
C MET A 1 -20.69 4.37 -16.63
N SER A 2 -20.39 5.03 -15.52
CA SER A 2 -19.01 5.48 -15.23
C SER A 2 -18.09 4.24 -15.09
N GLU A 3 -16.84 4.37 -15.50
CA GLU A 3 -15.85 3.32 -15.24
C GLU A 3 -15.69 3.10 -13.73
N PRO A 4 -15.37 1.86 -13.29
CA PRO A 4 -15.10 1.59 -11.88
C PRO A 4 -13.92 2.43 -11.37
N VAL A 5 -14.00 2.91 -10.12
CA VAL A 5 -12.92 3.69 -9.47
C VAL A 5 -11.70 2.84 -9.07
N VAL A 6 -11.83 1.52 -9.12
CA VAL A 6 -10.73 0.55 -8.97
C VAL A 6 -10.83 -0.46 -10.10
N LEU A 7 -9.74 -0.66 -10.83
CA LEU A 7 -9.62 -1.66 -11.87
C LEU A 7 -8.80 -2.83 -11.37
N LEU A 8 -9.21 -4.05 -11.70
CA LEU A 8 -8.46 -5.28 -11.46
C LEU A 8 -8.23 -6.00 -12.78
N GLU A 9 -6.98 -6.21 -13.13
CA GLU A 9 -6.54 -7.05 -14.24
C GLU A 9 -5.73 -8.22 -13.69
N ILE A 10 -6.05 -9.45 -14.11
CA ILE A 10 -5.26 -10.65 -13.75
C ILE A 10 -4.71 -11.25 -15.03
N ALA A 11 -3.40 -11.25 -15.18
CA ALA A 11 -2.69 -11.85 -16.29
C ALA A 11 -1.34 -12.43 -15.80
N ASP A 12 -0.89 -13.53 -16.38
CA ASP A 12 0.42 -14.13 -16.09
C ASP A 12 0.69 -14.37 -14.60
N ARG A 13 -0.35 -14.69 -13.84
CA ARG A 13 -0.33 -14.88 -12.38
C ARG A 13 -0.04 -13.60 -11.58
N ILE A 14 -0.19 -12.45 -12.20
CA ILE A 14 -0.01 -11.13 -11.64
C ILE A 14 -1.39 -10.45 -11.60
N ALA A 15 -1.82 -10.00 -10.43
CA ALA A 15 -2.97 -9.12 -10.28
C ALA A 15 -2.47 -7.67 -10.33
N THR A 16 -2.99 -6.86 -11.25
CA THR A 16 -2.72 -5.41 -11.30
C THR A 16 -3.97 -4.69 -10.83
N VAL A 17 -3.86 -3.98 -9.69
CA VAL A 17 -4.91 -3.15 -9.11
C VAL A 17 -4.57 -1.70 -9.39
N THR A 18 -5.49 -0.98 -10.04
CA THR A 18 -5.30 0.43 -10.40
C THR A 18 -6.36 1.28 -9.71
N LEU A 19 -5.93 2.27 -8.92
CA LEU A 19 -6.82 3.34 -8.46
C LEU A 19 -7.19 4.19 -9.68
N ASN A 20 -8.48 4.30 -9.99
CA ASN A 20 -8.98 4.86 -11.26
C ASN A 20 -10.00 5.99 -11.03
N ASP A 21 -9.55 7.03 -10.35
CA ASP A 21 -10.25 8.30 -10.21
C ASP A 21 -9.28 9.47 -10.52
N PRO A 22 -8.79 9.54 -11.79
CA PRO A 22 -7.72 10.45 -12.19
C PRO A 22 -8.10 11.92 -12.04
N ASP A 23 -9.37 12.29 -12.24
CA ASP A 23 -9.86 13.65 -12.11
C ASP A 23 -9.70 14.19 -10.69
N ARG A 24 -9.80 13.32 -9.68
CA ARG A 24 -9.58 13.64 -8.28
C ARG A 24 -8.20 13.22 -7.78
N ARG A 25 -7.33 12.69 -8.66
CA ARG A 25 -5.99 12.17 -8.35
C ARG A 25 -6.04 10.96 -7.40
N ASN A 26 -7.00 10.07 -7.62
CA ASN A 26 -7.11 8.78 -6.95
C ASN A 26 -7.17 8.86 -5.41
N PRO A 27 -8.10 9.63 -4.80
CA PRO A 27 -8.16 9.71 -3.35
C PRO A 27 -8.64 8.38 -2.74
N VAL A 28 -8.03 7.96 -1.62
CA VAL A 28 -8.41 6.73 -0.89
C VAL A 28 -9.46 6.98 0.19
N THR A 29 -10.23 8.03 0.06
CA THR A 29 -11.43 8.32 0.84
C THR A 29 -12.68 8.12 0.00
N GLY A 30 -13.81 7.92 0.69
CA GLY A 30 -15.07 7.57 0.03
C GLY A 30 -15.28 6.07 -0.04
N ASN A 31 -16.54 5.69 0.15
CA ASN A 31 -16.93 4.28 0.29
C ASN A 31 -16.64 3.44 -0.96
N GLU A 32 -16.76 4.03 -2.16
CA GLU A 32 -16.57 3.32 -3.42
C GLU A 32 -15.10 2.91 -3.63
N MET A 33 -14.15 3.83 -3.40
CA MET A 33 -12.72 3.53 -3.54
C MET A 33 -12.28 2.49 -2.52
N ILE A 34 -12.67 2.64 -1.25
CA ILE A 34 -12.35 1.69 -0.19
C ILE A 34 -12.95 0.31 -0.51
N ALA A 35 -14.22 0.26 -0.88
CA ALA A 35 -14.90 -1.00 -1.22
C ALA A 35 -14.24 -1.67 -2.44
N GLY A 36 -13.93 -0.90 -3.48
CA GLY A 36 -13.26 -1.40 -4.69
C GLY A 36 -11.88 -1.98 -4.41
N LEU A 37 -11.08 -1.30 -3.58
CA LEU A 37 -9.75 -1.81 -3.17
C LEU A 37 -9.87 -3.11 -2.37
N LEU A 38 -10.77 -3.16 -1.39
CA LEU A 38 -10.97 -4.36 -0.56
C LEU A 38 -11.45 -5.55 -1.39
N ASP A 39 -12.34 -5.32 -2.34
CA ASP A 39 -12.84 -6.35 -3.26
C ASP A 39 -11.71 -6.85 -4.18
N ALA A 40 -10.94 -5.96 -4.79
CA ALA A 40 -9.80 -6.31 -5.63
C ALA A 40 -8.73 -7.12 -4.86
N PHE A 41 -8.44 -6.74 -3.61
CA PHE A 41 -7.51 -7.48 -2.76
C PHE A 41 -8.03 -8.88 -2.40
N ASP A 42 -9.31 -8.99 -2.07
CA ASP A 42 -9.95 -10.28 -1.76
C ASP A 42 -9.98 -11.20 -2.99
N GLN A 43 -10.33 -10.68 -4.18
CA GLN A 43 -10.29 -11.44 -5.42
C GLN A 43 -8.87 -11.95 -5.72
N ALA A 44 -7.86 -11.07 -5.64
CA ALA A 44 -6.45 -11.47 -5.86
C ALA A 44 -5.98 -12.50 -4.84
N GLN A 45 -6.38 -12.38 -3.56
CA GLN A 45 -6.03 -13.33 -2.50
C GLN A 45 -6.66 -14.70 -2.70
N ARG A 46 -7.93 -14.74 -3.12
CA ARG A 46 -8.70 -16.00 -3.29
C ARG A 46 -8.35 -16.75 -4.56
N ASP A 47 -7.85 -16.06 -5.57
CA ASP A 47 -7.44 -16.72 -6.81
C ASP A 47 -6.12 -17.52 -6.57
N PRO A 48 -6.17 -18.86 -6.65
CA PRO A 48 -4.97 -19.69 -6.49
C PRO A 48 -3.95 -19.50 -7.61
N GLY A 49 -4.39 -18.98 -8.75
CA GLY A 49 -3.54 -18.66 -9.89
C GLY A 49 -2.68 -17.41 -9.66
N VAL A 50 -3.10 -16.50 -8.77
CA VAL A 50 -2.36 -15.26 -8.49
C VAL A 50 -1.22 -15.49 -7.51
N SER A 51 -0.03 -15.01 -7.87
CA SER A 51 1.19 -15.16 -7.08
C SER A 51 1.72 -13.84 -6.53
N VAL A 52 1.36 -12.71 -7.12
CA VAL A 52 1.85 -11.37 -6.77
C VAL A 52 0.84 -10.32 -7.21
N MET A 53 0.77 -9.21 -6.48
CA MET A 53 -0.09 -8.08 -6.82
C MET A 53 0.75 -6.82 -7.07
N ILE A 54 0.42 -6.09 -8.13
CA ILE A 54 0.91 -4.73 -8.40
C ILE A 54 -0.22 -3.76 -8.04
N LEU A 55 0.10 -2.71 -7.29
CA LEU A 55 -0.80 -1.60 -6.99
C LEU A 55 -0.26 -0.33 -7.63
N THR A 56 -1.09 0.36 -8.40
CA THR A 56 -0.73 1.62 -9.08
C THR A 56 -1.91 2.59 -9.13
N GLY A 57 -1.70 3.81 -9.61
CA GLY A 57 -2.76 4.78 -9.86
C GLY A 57 -2.87 5.13 -11.34
N ALA A 58 -4.05 5.51 -11.79
CA ALA A 58 -4.23 6.18 -13.08
C ALA A 58 -3.57 7.58 -13.02
N ASP A 59 -2.84 7.94 -14.09
CA ASP A 59 -2.19 9.25 -14.15
C ASP A 59 -3.19 10.42 -13.94
N PRO A 60 -2.76 11.54 -13.32
CA PRO A 60 -1.35 11.93 -13.11
C PRO A 60 -0.77 11.64 -11.71
N ALA A 61 -1.43 10.88 -10.85
CA ALA A 61 -1.00 10.62 -9.49
C ALA A 61 -1.10 9.13 -9.14
N PHE A 62 -0.28 8.69 -8.20
CA PHE A 62 -0.53 7.41 -7.55
C PHE A 62 -1.77 7.52 -6.67
N CYS A 63 -1.73 8.43 -5.68
CA CYS A 63 -2.86 8.71 -4.79
C CYS A 63 -2.64 10.02 -4.03
N ALA A 64 -3.60 10.94 -4.11
CA ALA A 64 -3.54 12.24 -3.44
C ALA A 64 -3.87 12.19 -1.94
N GLY A 65 -4.15 10.99 -1.39
CA GLY A 65 -4.50 10.84 0.02
C GLY A 65 -6.01 10.94 0.29
N GLY A 66 -6.37 11.61 1.38
CA GLY A 66 -7.77 11.84 1.75
C GLY A 66 -8.39 13.03 1.05
N ASP A 67 -9.71 13.06 0.95
CA ASP A 67 -10.44 14.23 0.49
C ASP A 67 -10.48 15.30 1.60
N ILE A 68 -9.57 16.28 1.49
CA ILE A 68 -9.44 17.37 2.46
C ILE A 68 -10.74 18.21 2.54
N LYS A 69 -11.49 18.31 1.46
CA LYS A 69 -12.75 19.07 1.45
C LYS A 69 -13.79 18.39 2.34
N GLU A 70 -13.94 17.08 2.20
CA GLU A 70 -14.82 16.29 3.07
C GLU A 70 -14.39 16.39 4.54
N MET A 71 -13.10 16.28 4.83
CA MET A 71 -12.57 16.35 6.21
C MET A 71 -12.70 17.75 6.83
N SER A 72 -12.68 18.80 6.03
CA SER A 72 -12.80 20.19 6.50
C SER A 72 -14.23 20.73 6.55
N ASP A 73 -15.20 20.00 6.00
CA ASP A 73 -16.61 20.39 6.04
C ASP A 73 -17.11 20.44 7.50
N PRO A 74 -17.65 21.57 7.97
CA PRO A 74 -18.23 21.67 9.32
C PRO A 74 -19.36 20.67 9.57
N GLU A 75 -20.05 20.21 8.52
CA GLU A 75 -21.12 19.23 8.60
C GLU A 75 -20.60 17.78 8.57
N SER A 76 -19.33 17.59 8.32
CA SER A 76 -18.69 16.27 8.28
C SER A 76 -18.71 15.56 9.63
N VAL A 77 -18.83 14.25 9.63
CA VAL A 77 -18.70 13.39 10.80
C VAL A 77 -17.39 13.64 11.58
N PHE A 78 -16.32 14.00 10.86
CA PHE A 78 -15.01 14.29 11.43
C PHE A 78 -14.98 15.53 12.33
N ARG A 79 -15.94 16.45 12.15
CA ARG A 79 -16.03 17.72 12.91
C ARG A 79 -17.09 17.69 14.01
N LYS A 80 -18.15 16.91 13.85
CA LYS A 80 -19.33 16.94 14.74
C LYS A 80 -19.22 16.03 15.95
N ASN A 81 -18.65 14.84 15.78
CA ASN A 81 -18.66 13.83 16.83
C ASN A 81 -17.36 13.00 16.82
N PRO A 82 -16.49 13.17 17.83
CA PRO A 82 -15.22 12.41 17.89
C PRO A 82 -15.39 10.89 17.89
N LEU A 83 -16.43 10.34 18.52
CA LEU A 83 -16.67 8.90 18.54
C LEU A 83 -17.12 8.41 17.15
N ALA A 84 -18.02 9.13 16.49
CA ALA A 84 -18.45 8.79 15.14
C ALA A 84 -17.30 8.97 14.12
N ALA A 85 -16.42 9.95 14.35
CA ALA A 85 -15.20 10.10 13.57
C ALA A 85 -14.28 8.88 13.74
N ALA A 86 -14.03 8.42 14.97
CA ALA A 86 -13.24 7.22 15.23
C ALA A 86 -13.85 5.98 14.56
N ASP A 87 -15.16 5.78 14.68
CA ASP A 87 -15.88 4.68 14.03
C ASP A 87 -15.75 4.75 12.50
N SER A 88 -15.81 5.95 11.92
CA SER A 88 -15.62 6.17 10.49
C SER A 88 -14.21 5.78 10.01
N TYR A 89 -13.16 6.04 10.80
CA TYR A 89 -11.82 5.54 10.51
C TYR A 89 -11.76 4.01 10.55
N ILE A 90 -12.29 3.40 11.63
CA ILE A 90 -12.25 1.94 11.86
C ILE A 90 -13.02 1.18 10.78
N THR A 91 -14.24 1.64 10.48
CA THR A 91 -15.13 0.97 9.49
C THR A 91 -14.82 1.37 8.05
N GLY A 92 -14.06 2.42 7.83
CA GLY A 92 -13.64 2.97 6.56
C GLY A 92 -12.20 2.64 6.20
N ILE A 93 -11.35 3.67 6.14
CA ILE A 93 -9.99 3.61 5.59
C ILE A 93 -9.07 2.61 6.30
N GLN A 94 -9.22 2.38 7.62
CA GLN A 94 -8.39 1.43 8.36
C GLN A 94 -8.60 -0.04 7.95
N ARG A 95 -9.62 -0.33 7.17
CA ARG A 95 -9.80 -1.66 6.56
C ARG A 95 -8.75 -1.94 5.48
N ILE A 96 -8.24 -0.91 4.80
CA ILE A 96 -7.22 -1.04 3.75
C ILE A 96 -5.90 -1.59 4.31
N PRO A 97 -5.25 -0.95 5.32
CA PRO A 97 -4.01 -1.49 5.89
C PRO A 97 -4.18 -2.89 6.48
N LEU A 98 -5.32 -3.19 7.10
CA LEU A 98 -5.60 -4.53 7.61
C LEU A 98 -5.71 -5.57 6.48
N ALA A 99 -6.36 -5.23 5.38
CA ALA A 99 -6.48 -6.11 4.22
C ALA A 99 -5.10 -6.37 3.59
N LEU A 100 -4.33 -5.31 3.29
CA LEU A 100 -2.98 -5.43 2.69
C LEU A 100 -2.01 -6.21 3.60
N TYR A 101 -2.02 -5.92 4.90
CA TYR A 101 -1.20 -6.62 5.88
C TYR A 101 -1.50 -8.12 5.94
N ASN A 102 -2.77 -8.50 5.78
CA ASN A 102 -3.19 -9.91 5.84
C ASN A 102 -3.09 -10.65 4.50
N LEU A 103 -2.77 -9.96 3.39
CA LEU A 103 -2.51 -10.66 2.13
C LEU A 103 -1.32 -11.61 2.26
N ASP A 104 -1.49 -12.82 1.76
CA ASP A 104 -0.41 -13.81 1.67
C ASP A 104 0.37 -13.70 0.34
N ILE A 105 -0.18 -13.01 -0.66
CA ILE A 105 0.53 -12.72 -1.92
C ILE A 105 1.43 -11.49 -1.74
N PRO A 106 2.69 -11.51 -2.21
CA PRO A 106 3.54 -10.32 -2.27
C PRO A 106 2.91 -9.17 -3.02
N THR A 107 3.24 -7.94 -2.60
CA THR A 107 2.69 -6.72 -3.16
C THR A 107 3.79 -5.76 -3.61
N ILE A 108 3.61 -5.14 -4.77
CA ILE A 108 4.52 -4.14 -5.36
C ILE A 108 3.71 -2.87 -5.60
N ALA A 109 4.05 -1.77 -4.93
CA ALA A 109 3.55 -0.46 -5.31
C ALA A 109 4.37 0.07 -6.50
N ALA A 110 3.72 0.26 -7.64
CA ALA A 110 4.26 0.96 -8.80
C ALA A 110 3.80 2.43 -8.75
N VAL A 111 4.68 3.28 -8.19
CA VAL A 111 4.33 4.67 -7.85
C VAL A 111 4.56 5.57 -9.06
N ASN A 112 3.50 5.82 -9.81
CA ASN A 112 3.53 6.55 -11.09
C ASN A 112 3.66 8.08 -10.94
N GLY A 113 3.23 8.65 -9.83
CA GLY A 113 3.20 10.07 -9.58
C GLY A 113 3.11 10.40 -8.09
N PRO A 114 2.58 11.57 -7.71
CA PRO A 114 2.42 11.95 -6.31
C PRO A 114 1.64 10.91 -5.49
N ALA A 115 2.22 10.54 -4.34
CA ALA A 115 1.67 9.69 -3.29
C ALA A 115 1.75 10.48 -1.98
N VAL A 116 0.63 11.05 -1.52
CA VAL A 116 0.63 12.06 -0.46
C VAL A 116 -0.36 11.68 0.66
N GLY A 117 0.02 11.90 1.90
CA GLY A 117 -0.78 11.51 3.07
C GLY A 117 -1.13 10.03 3.03
N ALA A 118 -2.43 9.68 3.11
CA ALA A 118 -2.88 8.29 3.01
C ALA A 118 -2.42 7.58 1.71
N GLY A 119 -2.10 8.34 0.65
CA GLY A 119 -1.49 7.80 -0.56
C GLY A 119 -0.03 7.40 -0.35
N CYS A 120 0.75 8.16 0.43
CA CYS A 120 2.09 7.77 0.85
C CYS A 120 2.01 6.50 1.72
N ASP A 121 1.13 6.51 2.71
CA ASP A 121 0.90 5.38 3.60
C ASP A 121 0.54 4.10 2.83
N LEU A 122 -0.33 4.21 1.83
CA LEU A 122 -0.72 3.08 0.98
C LEU A 122 0.48 2.45 0.27
N THR A 123 1.47 3.26 -0.15
CA THR A 123 2.71 2.72 -0.73
C THR A 123 3.53 1.95 0.31
N MET A 124 3.57 2.43 1.57
CA MET A 124 4.32 1.79 2.66
C MET A 124 3.68 0.48 3.13
N MET A 125 2.38 0.29 2.93
CA MET A 125 1.66 -0.95 3.22
C MET A 125 2.06 -2.09 2.27
N CYS A 126 2.58 -1.80 1.09
CA CYS A 126 3.10 -2.79 0.15
C CYS A 126 4.45 -3.35 0.60
N ASP A 127 4.79 -4.58 0.15
CA ASP A 127 6.08 -5.20 0.48
C ASP A 127 7.24 -4.48 -0.23
N MET A 128 7.06 -4.14 -1.50
CA MET A 128 8.06 -3.49 -2.36
C MET A 128 7.48 -2.25 -3.04
N ARG A 129 8.34 -1.32 -3.42
CA ARG A 129 8.00 -0.09 -4.13
C ARG A 129 8.98 0.15 -5.26
N ILE A 130 8.45 0.49 -6.44
CA ILE A 130 9.20 0.99 -7.60
C ILE A 130 8.60 2.35 -7.93
N ALA A 131 9.42 3.36 -8.09
CA ALA A 131 8.95 4.71 -8.37
C ALA A 131 9.25 5.12 -9.81
N SER A 132 8.35 5.87 -10.41
CA SER A 132 8.71 6.67 -11.57
C SER A 132 9.51 7.91 -11.14
N GLU A 133 10.27 8.49 -12.03
CA GLU A 133 10.97 9.77 -11.83
C GLU A 133 10.04 10.92 -11.43
N LYS A 134 8.72 10.78 -11.73
CA LYS A 134 7.69 11.77 -11.39
C LYS A 134 7.10 11.55 -10.01
N ALA A 135 7.44 10.46 -9.33
CA ALA A 135 6.90 10.15 -8.01
C ALA A 135 7.32 11.18 -6.97
N LYS A 136 6.40 11.49 -6.08
CA LYS A 136 6.64 12.32 -4.89
C LYS A 136 5.98 11.63 -3.70
N PHE A 137 6.63 11.67 -2.55
CA PHE A 137 6.13 11.07 -1.32
C PHE A 137 6.02 12.13 -0.24
N GLY A 138 4.95 12.13 0.54
CA GLY A 138 4.79 13.12 1.60
C GLY A 138 3.84 12.68 2.71
N GLU A 139 4.34 12.75 3.95
CA GLU A 139 3.59 12.53 5.20
C GLU A 139 3.00 13.86 5.68
N VAL A 140 2.10 14.43 4.90
CA VAL A 140 1.66 15.83 5.04
C VAL A 140 0.59 16.08 6.12
N PHE A 141 0.20 15.10 6.89
CA PHE A 141 -0.91 15.17 7.85
C PHE A 141 -0.74 16.33 8.86
N LEU A 142 0.47 16.51 9.42
CA LEU A 142 0.72 17.56 10.40
C LEU A 142 0.57 18.97 9.84
N ASN A 143 0.75 19.16 8.52
CA ASN A 143 0.50 20.44 7.85
C ASN A 143 -0.98 20.83 7.89
N LEU A 144 -1.87 19.86 8.11
CA LEU A 144 -3.31 20.04 8.26
C LEU A 144 -3.78 19.98 9.71
N GLY A 145 -2.85 19.85 10.68
CA GLY A 145 -3.17 19.72 12.09
C GLY A 145 -3.81 18.37 12.47
N ILE A 146 -3.63 17.33 11.64
CA ILE A 146 -4.09 15.97 11.89
C ILE A 146 -2.92 14.98 11.89
N ILE A 147 -3.17 13.74 12.25
CA ILE A 147 -2.16 12.68 12.34
C ILE A 147 -2.43 11.59 11.30
N PRO A 148 -1.44 10.73 10.95
CA PRO A 148 -1.66 9.54 10.12
C PRO A 148 -2.59 8.55 10.83
N GLY A 149 -3.89 8.57 10.50
CA GLY A 149 -4.92 7.76 11.15
C GLY A 149 -5.15 6.38 10.51
N ASP A 150 -4.45 6.07 9.42
CA ASP A 150 -4.60 4.91 8.56
C ASP A 150 -3.38 3.96 8.59
N ALA A 151 -2.65 3.95 9.69
CA ALA A 151 -1.47 3.15 9.98
C ALA A 151 -0.15 3.60 9.30
N GLY A 152 -0.08 4.81 8.70
CA GLY A 152 1.13 5.31 8.07
C GLY A 152 2.34 5.28 8.98
N THR A 153 2.23 5.84 10.18
CA THR A 153 3.32 5.83 11.18
C THR A 153 3.78 4.40 11.50
N TRP A 154 2.86 3.44 11.57
CA TRP A 154 3.19 2.04 11.88
C TRP A 154 4.06 1.40 10.79
N PHE A 155 3.71 1.61 9.52
CA PHE A 155 4.46 1.07 8.39
C PHE A 155 5.75 1.85 8.15
N LEU A 156 5.71 3.18 8.17
CA LEU A 156 6.86 4.03 7.88
C LEU A 156 8.03 3.76 8.84
N LEU A 157 7.74 3.65 10.16
CA LEU A 157 8.75 3.28 11.17
C LEU A 157 9.43 1.94 10.85
N ARG A 158 8.67 0.96 10.40
CA ARG A 158 9.19 -0.38 10.10
C ARG A 158 9.97 -0.44 8.80
N ARG A 159 9.67 0.42 7.84
CA ARG A 159 10.34 0.46 6.54
C ARG A 159 11.60 1.32 6.54
N LEU A 160 11.59 2.46 7.24
CA LEU A 160 12.67 3.45 7.19
C LEU A 160 13.48 3.56 8.51
N GLY A 161 12.98 2.97 9.59
CA GLY A 161 13.53 3.18 10.93
C GLY A 161 13.10 4.53 11.52
N HIS A 162 13.34 4.70 12.85
CA HIS A 162 12.75 5.79 13.61
C HIS A 162 13.17 7.18 13.11
N GLN A 163 14.46 7.40 12.87
CA GLN A 163 14.97 8.74 12.55
C GLN A 163 14.41 9.30 11.25
N LYS A 164 14.42 8.49 10.17
CA LYS A 164 13.90 8.91 8.87
C LYS A 164 12.37 9.08 8.90
N ALA A 165 11.68 8.15 9.54
CA ALA A 165 10.23 8.25 9.72
C ALA A 165 9.83 9.48 10.53
N ALA A 166 10.51 9.77 11.63
CA ALA A 166 10.27 10.95 12.47
C ALA A 166 10.50 12.25 11.69
N GLU A 167 11.59 12.32 10.91
CA GLU A 167 11.90 13.49 10.09
C GLU A 167 10.78 13.76 9.08
N LEU A 168 10.38 12.77 8.28
CA LEU A 168 9.32 12.94 7.29
C LEU A 168 7.97 13.27 7.93
N THR A 169 7.60 12.57 9.00
CA THR A 169 6.31 12.77 9.69
C THR A 169 6.24 14.15 10.35
N PHE A 170 7.28 14.55 11.10
CA PHE A 170 7.21 15.80 11.88
C PHE A 170 7.41 17.06 11.03
N THR A 171 8.16 16.97 9.95
CA THR A 171 8.31 18.11 9.03
C THR A 171 7.16 18.22 8.05
N GLY A 172 6.47 17.12 7.74
CA GLY A 172 5.40 17.08 6.74
C GLY A 172 5.89 17.48 5.34
N ARG A 173 7.20 17.38 5.09
CA ARG A 173 7.77 17.72 3.78
C ARG A 173 7.52 16.63 2.75
N THR A 174 7.60 17.01 1.49
CA THR A 174 7.50 16.11 0.35
C THR A 174 8.89 15.87 -0.22
N ILE A 175 9.21 14.60 -0.55
CA ILE A 175 10.45 14.18 -1.17
C ILE A 175 10.21 13.70 -2.60
N GLY A 176 11.23 13.82 -3.46
CA GLY A 176 11.22 13.28 -4.81
C GLY A 176 11.61 11.80 -4.86
N ALA A 177 11.54 11.21 -6.05
CA ALA A 177 11.86 9.81 -6.29
C ALA A 177 13.31 9.45 -5.94
N GLU A 178 14.27 10.30 -6.31
CA GLU A 178 15.69 10.06 -6.04
C GLU A 178 16.00 10.07 -4.53
N GLU A 179 15.46 11.04 -3.79
CA GLU A 179 15.63 11.08 -2.34
C GLU A 179 14.95 9.86 -1.68
N ALA A 180 13.79 9.43 -2.19
CA ALA A 180 13.13 8.23 -1.71
C ALA A 180 13.99 6.96 -1.94
N LEU A 181 14.76 6.91 -3.04
CA LEU A 181 15.73 5.85 -3.30
C LEU A 181 16.91 5.91 -2.31
N GLU A 182 17.49 7.08 -2.09
CA GLU A 182 18.58 7.28 -1.12
C GLU A 182 18.18 6.90 0.31
N LEU A 183 16.94 7.20 0.68
CA LEU A 183 16.39 6.81 1.99
C LEU A 183 16.11 5.30 2.10
N GLY A 184 16.10 4.57 0.98
CA GLY A 184 15.68 3.16 0.94
C GLY A 184 14.17 2.98 1.00
N MET A 185 13.40 4.04 0.70
CA MET A 185 11.96 4.00 0.66
C MET A 185 11.45 3.25 -0.58
N VAL A 186 12.14 3.33 -1.70
CA VAL A 186 11.88 2.59 -2.93
C VAL A 186 13.09 1.76 -3.34
N LEU A 187 12.87 0.69 -4.10
CA LEU A 187 13.94 -0.20 -4.57
C LEU A 187 14.67 0.36 -5.78
N GLU A 188 13.97 1.10 -6.62
CA GLU A 188 14.50 1.67 -7.87
C GLU A 188 13.62 2.82 -8.35
N VAL A 189 14.23 3.70 -9.15
CA VAL A 189 13.56 4.78 -9.88
C VAL A 189 13.75 4.52 -11.37
N VAL A 190 12.67 4.66 -12.14
CA VAL A 190 12.67 4.42 -13.58
C VAL A 190 11.98 5.56 -14.34
N PRO A 191 12.24 5.73 -15.65
CA PRO A 191 11.44 6.62 -16.47
C PRO A 191 9.96 6.32 -16.35
N HIS A 192 9.13 7.35 -16.35
CA HIS A 192 7.68 7.21 -16.11
C HIS A 192 7.01 6.20 -17.06
N GLY A 193 7.38 6.23 -18.35
CA GLY A 193 6.83 5.32 -19.35
C GLY A 193 7.19 3.85 -19.15
N ASP A 194 8.25 3.57 -18.39
CA ASP A 194 8.77 2.22 -18.16
C ASP A 194 8.25 1.59 -16.86
N LEU A 195 7.57 2.36 -16.01
CA LEU A 195 7.23 1.95 -14.65
C LEU A 195 6.45 0.64 -14.59
N ILE A 196 5.36 0.52 -15.35
CA ILE A 196 4.50 -0.67 -15.30
C ILE A 196 5.22 -1.89 -15.90
N ALA A 197 5.96 -1.70 -16.98
CA ALA A 197 6.77 -2.78 -17.56
C ALA A 197 7.79 -3.30 -16.54
N ARG A 198 8.48 -2.39 -15.84
CA ARG A 198 9.45 -2.74 -14.81
C ARG A 198 8.82 -3.42 -13.59
N ALA A 199 7.66 -2.95 -13.13
CA ALA A 199 6.92 -3.61 -12.06
C ALA A 199 6.49 -5.03 -12.46
N ARG A 200 6.03 -5.23 -13.71
CA ARG A 200 5.67 -6.54 -14.25
C ARG A 200 6.89 -7.46 -14.37
N GLU A 201 8.07 -6.98 -14.76
CA GLU A 201 9.31 -7.77 -14.75
C GLU A 201 9.65 -8.29 -13.36
N ARG A 202 9.58 -7.42 -12.32
CA ARG A 202 9.79 -7.83 -10.94
C ARG A 202 8.75 -8.84 -10.47
N ALA A 203 7.50 -8.59 -10.80
CA ALA A 203 6.39 -9.49 -10.47
C ALA A 203 6.56 -10.86 -11.15
N ALA A 204 7.00 -10.91 -12.41
CA ALA A 204 7.23 -12.16 -13.14
C ALA A 204 8.28 -13.06 -12.48
N VAL A 205 9.35 -12.47 -11.90
CA VAL A 205 10.35 -13.23 -11.12
C VAL A 205 9.72 -13.93 -9.91
N ILE A 206 8.75 -13.28 -9.26
CA ILE A 206 8.01 -13.85 -8.13
C ILE A 206 6.99 -14.88 -8.63
N ALA A 207 6.25 -14.55 -9.69
CA ALA A 207 5.23 -15.42 -10.29
C ALA A 207 5.81 -16.73 -10.83
N ALA A 208 7.11 -16.76 -11.20
CA ALA A 208 7.82 -17.96 -11.60
C ALA A 208 8.11 -18.95 -10.44
N LYS A 209 7.93 -18.51 -9.17
CA LYS A 209 8.13 -19.37 -7.99
C LYS A 209 6.86 -20.17 -7.68
N PRO A 210 6.97 -21.32 -6.95
CA PRO A 210 5.81 -22.07 -6.50
C PRO A 210 4.88 -21.18 -5.65
N PRO A 211 3.58 -21.02 -6.01
CA PRO A 211 2.68 -20.05 -5.33
C PRO A 211 2.53 -20.31 -3.84
N ARG A 212 2.43 -21.59 -3.46
CA ARG A 212 2.29 -21.99 -2.06
C ARG A 212 3.50 -21.55 -1.24
N ALA A 213 4.72 -21.75 -1.77
CA ALA A 213 5.94 -21.35 -1.10
C ALA A 213 6.04 -19.82 -0.94
N VAL A 214 5.67 -19.06 -1.98
CA VAL A 214 5.63 -17.59 -1.94
C VAL A 214 4.69 -17.10 -0.84
N ARG A 215 3.46 -17.61 -0.78
CA ARG A 215 2.46 -17.25 0.22
C ARG A 215 2.92 -17.58 1.65
N VAL A 216 3.49 -18.77 1.85
CA VAL A 216 4.01 -19.18 3.16
C VAL A 216 5.21 -18.33 3.58
N ALA A 217 6.11 -18.02 2.65
CA ALA A 217 7.26 -17.14 2.92
C ALA A 217 6.79 -15.74 3.40
N LYS A 218 5.77 -15.14 2.76
CA LYS A 218 5.21 -13.86 3.24
C LYS A 218 4.59 -13.97 4.63
N ARG A 219 3.88 -15.07 4.94
CA ARG A 219 3.39 -15.34 6.32
C ARG A 219 4.53 -15.41 7.33
N LEU A 220 5.63 -16.08 6.98
CA LEU A 220 6.81 -16.16 7.85
C LEU A 220 7.43 -14.78 8.10
N MET A 221 7.58 -13.94 7.06
CA MET A 221 8.07 -12.57 7.23
C MET A 221 7.18 -11.78 8.19
N ARG A 222 5.85 -11.86 8.04
CA ARG A 222 4.89 -11.20 8.92
C ARG A 222 4.97 -11.73 10.36
N ASN A 223 5.20 -13.03 10.56
CA ASN A 223 5.38 -13.63 11.88
C ASN A 223 6.70 -13.17 12.53
N ALA A 224 7.77 -13.04 11.75
CA ALA A 224 9.07 -12.57 12.24
C ALA A 224 9.02 -11.15 12.84
N GLU A 225 8.08 -10.32 12.39
CA GLU A 225 7.87 -8.96 12.95
C GLU A 225 7.24 -8.96 14.35
N ARG A 226 6.71 -10.11 14.84
CA ARG A 226 5.87 -10.18 16.04
C ARG A 226 6.26 -11.26 17.04
N MET A 227 6.98 -12.29 16.59
CA MET A 227 7.34 -13.45 17.41
C MET A 227 8.75 -13.30 17.95
N ASP A 228 9.02 -13.87 19.11
CA ASP A 228 10.39 -14.12 19.54
C ASP A 228 11.04 -15.25 18.71
N LEU A 229 12.35 -15.31 18.72
CA LEU A 229 13.11 -16.25 17.87
C LEU A 229 12.77 -17.74 18.11
N PRO A 230 12.64 -18.24 19.35
CA PRO A 230 12.28 -19.64 19.58
C PRO A 230 10.92 -20.01 18.97
N ASP A 231 9.90 -19.21 19.20
CA ASP A 231 8.55 -19.44 18.66
C ASP A 231 8.50 -19.31 17.14
N PHE A 232 9.23 -18.34 16.59
CA PHE A 232 9.38 -18.21 15.16
C PHE A 232 10.03 -19.44 14.52
N LEU A 233 11.10 -19.98 15.12
CA LEU A 233 11.77 -21.19 14.59
C LEU A 233 10.86 -22.43 14.64
N ASN A 234 10.07 -22.60 15.69
CA ASN A 234 9.08 -23.67 15.77
C ASN A 234 8.02 -23.55 14.66
N THR A 235 7.53 -22.34 14.43
CA THR A 235 6.57 -22.04 13.35
C THR A 235 7.18 -22.28 11.97
N ALA A 236 8.42 -21.82 11.76
CA ALA A 236 9.14 -22.02 10.52
C ALA A 236 9.39 -23.49 10.21
N ALA A 237 9.75 -24.29 11.22
CA ALA A 237 9.95 -25.74 11.08
C ALA A 237 8.65 -26.46 10.65
N ALA A 238 7.51 -26.10 11.27
CA ALA A 238 6.20 -26.65 10.90
C ALA A 238 5.82 -26.29 9.45
N TYR A 239 6.01 -25.04 9.04
CA TYR A 239 5.72 -24.60 7.67
C TYR A 239 6.68 -25.26 6.66
N GLN A 240 7.98 -25.37 7.00
CA GLN A 240 8.95 -26.05 6.13
C GLN A 240 8.60 -27.52 5.91
N ALA A 241 8.19 -28.23 6.96
CA ALA A 241 7.75 -29.63 6.84
C ALA A 241 6.58 -29.79 5.85
N LEU A 242 5.62 -28.82 5.84
CA LEU A 242 4.52 -28.80 4.88
C LEU A 242 4.95 -28.49 3.44
N MET A 243 6.11 -27.86 3.24
CA MET A 243 6.63 -27.55 1.90
C MET A 243 7.39 -28.71 1.27
N HIS A 244 7.81 -29.71 2.04
CA HIS A 244 8.47 -30.92 1.53
C HIS A 244 7.48 -31.98 1.00
N GLN A 245 6.19 -31.78 1.12
CA GLN A 245 5.10 -32.62 0.60
C GLN A 245 4.58 -32.10 -0.74
#